data_63abab80377e3b70aef24c4d7fce3525
#
_entry.id   63abab80377e3b70aef24c4d7fce3525
#
_cell.length_a   1.000
_cell.length_b   1.000
_cell.length_c   1.000
_cell.angle_alpha   90.00
_cell.angle_beta   90.00
_cell.angle_gamma   90.00
#
_symmetry.space_group_name_H-M   'P 1'
#
loop_
_entity.id
_entity.type
_entity.pdbx_description
1 polymer ?
#
loop_
_entity_poly.entity_id
_entity_poly.type
_entity_poly.pdbx_seq_one_letter_code
_entity_poly.pdbx_strand_id
1 'polypeptide(L)'
;MTPGLTVFIPVYNEEAILEQNAEKVLEYLARLGVAHELILGSNGSTDRTPEIGAELARKHGNVQFFHVPERGPGRAFARALRMARYDKFVTLDADLSFDMAFVADALAALEQNDAVIGSKGLGTQKRPLFRIIASDSFIWLTNLLLHMPYRDYAIGAKGYRTAAILPHADKVDAHTFYTQEMIYQVRRAGGRIAEIPVKCEDRRASRFNLLHEGFYRYGKLFGLWFRSLRD
;
A
#
# COMPACT_ATOMS: atom_id res chain seq x y z
N MET A 1 5.75 3.71 19.93
CA MET A 1 5.54 4.68 18.84
C MET A 1 4.67 5.81 19.33
N THR A 2 4.86 6.99 18.80
CA THR A 2 4.07 8.19 19.16
C THR A 2 2.70 8.12 18.47
N PRO A 3 1.61 8.54 19.11
CA PRO A 3 0.30 8.66 18.46
C PRO A 3 0.39 9.59 17.24
N GLY A 4 -0.15 9.14 16.10
CA GLY A 4 -0.14 9.90 14.85
C GLY A 4 -0.18 9.02 13.62
N LEU A 5 0.12 9.60 12.47
CA LEU A 5 -0.02 8.98 11.16
C LEU A 5 1.27 9.06 10.34
N THR A 6 1.79 7.92 9.92
CA THR A 6 2.75 7.81 8.82
C THR A 6 2.00 7.48 7.53
N VAL A 7 2.12 8.31 6.51
CA VAL A 7 1.66 7.98 5.16
C VAL A 7 2.87 7.57 4.32
N PHE A 8 2.76 6.44 3.64
CA PHE A 8 3.80 5.94 2.75
C PHE A 8 3.32 5.87 1.30
N ILE A 9 4.13 6.40 0.40
CA ILE A 9 3.91 6.35 -1.04
C ILE A 9 5.14 5.73 -1.72
N PRO A 10 5.04 4.49 -2.26
CA PRO A 10 6.06 3.95 -3.13
C PRO A 10 6.02 4.66 -4.49
N VAL A 11 7.18 5.09 -4.99
CA VAL A 11 7.27 5.81 -6.26
C VAL A 11 8.26 5.12 -7.21
N TYR A 12 7.89 5.07 -8.50
CA TYR A 12 8.72 4.52 -9.56
C TYR A 12 8.50 5.29 -10.87
N ASN A 13 9.48 6.10 -11.28
CA ASN A 13 9.42 6.96 -12.47
C ASN A 13 8.17 7.85 -12.51
N GLU A 14 7.97 8.64 -11.48
CA GLU A 14 6.79 9.50 -11.30
C GLU A 14 7.14 11.00 -11.34
N GLU A 15 8.25 11.39 -12.03
CA GLU A 15 8.70 12.78 -12.10
C GLU A 15 7.62 13.78 -12.51
N ALA A 16 6.70 13.36 -13.39
CA ALA A 16 5.65 14.23 -13.92
C ALA A 16 4.57 14.62 -12.90
N ILE A 17 4.41 13.84 -11.80
CA ILE A 17 3.28 14.03 -10.87
C ILE A 17 3.69 14.07 -9.42
N LEU A 18 4.91 13.61 -9.09
CA LEU A 18 5.31 13.39 -7.71
C LEU A 18 5.18 14.65 -6.86
N GLU A 19 5.73 15.78 -7.32
CA GLU A 19 5.68 17.04 -6.59
C GLU A 19 4.23 17.48 -6.31
N GLN A 20 3.43 17.59 -7.36
CA GLN A 20 2.03 18.05 -7.24
C GLN A 20 1.21 17.13 -6.32
N ASN A 21 1.38 15.81 -6.45
CA ASN A 21 0.58 14.88 -5.67
C ASN A 21 1.06 14.79 -4.20
N ALA A 22 2.36 14.90 -3.95
CA ALA A 22 2.88 14.98 -2.59
C ALA A 22 2.37 16.23 -1.86
N GLU A 23 2.35 17.39 -2.51
CA GLU A 23 1.79 18.62 -1.95
C GLU A 23 0.29 18.48 -1.62
N LYS A 24 -0.50 17.87 -2.51
CA LYS A 24 -1.92 17.58 -2.23
C LYS A 24 -2.11 16.67 -1.02
N VAL A 25 -1.25 15.66 -0.88
CA VAL A 25 -1.30 14.75 0.28
C VAL A 25 -0.95 15.51 1.55
N LEU A 26 0.11 16.31 1.56
CA LEU A 26 0.52 17.12 2.72
C LEU A 26 -0.57 18.10 3.14
N GLU A 27 -1.18 18.78 2.16
CA GLU A 27 -2.31 19.69 2.41
C GLU A 27 -3.52 18.96 3.02
N TYR A 28 -3.83 17.77 2.53
CA TYR A 28 -4.89 16.95 3.09
C TYR A 28 -4.58 16.49 4.52
N LEU A 29 -3.36 16.00 4.77
CA LEU A 29 -2.93 15.53 6.08
C LEU A 29 -2.94 16.65 7.13
N ALA A 30 -2.54 17.86 6.75
CA ALA A 30 -2.59 19.02 7.63
C ALA A 30 -4.02 19.34 8.15
N ARG A 31 -5.04 19.05 7.35
CA ARG A 31 -6.46 19.26 7.72
C ARG A 31 -7.00 18.19 8.68
N LEU A 32 -6.34 17.04 8.81
CA LEU A 32 -6.80 15.96 9.70
C LEU A 32 -6.58 16.28 11.19
N GLY A 33 -5.78 17.26 11.52
CA GLY A 33 -5.53 17.68 12.92
C GLY A 33 -4.76 16.66 13.76
N VAL A 34 -4.10 15.67 13.13
CA VAL A 34 -3.26 14.68 13.79
C VAL A 34 -1.78 14.90 13.46
N ALA A 35 -0.87 14.53 14.36
CA ALA A 35 0.55 14.51 14.07
C ALA A 35 0.81 13.55 12.91
N HIS A 36 1.56 13.98 11.88
CA HIS A 36 1.72 13.20 10.68
C HIS A 36 3.08 13.37 10.01
N GLU A 37 3.45 12.39 9.22
CA GLU A 37 4.58 12.43 8.30
C GLU A 37 4.24 11.75 6.98
N LEU A 38 4.93 12.16 5.92
CA LEU A 38 4.89 11.54 4.61
C LEU A 38 6.25 10.90 4.32
N ILE A 39 6.26 9.61 3.97
CA ILE A 39 7.46 8.90 3.53
C ILE A 39 7.30 8.61 2.03
N LEU A 40 8.21 9.14 1.22
CA LEU A 40 8.31 8.87 -0.21
C LEU A 40 9.43 7.85 -0.45
N GLY A 41 9.10 6.67 -0.95
CA GLY A 41 10.05 5.59 -1.19
C GLY A 41 10.28 5.33 -2.68
N SER A 42 11.34 5.91 -3.26
CA SER A 42 11.73 5.64 -4.64
C SER A 42 12.39 4.26 -4.75
N ASN A 43 11.91 3.44 -5.69
CA ASN A 43 12.36 2.07 -5.88
C ASN A 43 12.69 1.81 -7.35
N GLY A 44 13.98 1.92 -7.70
CA GLY A 44 14.50 1.67 -9.05
C GLY A 44 14.15 2.76 -10.06
N SER A 45 13.80 3.98 -9.64
CA SER A 45 13.54 5.09 -10.55
C SER A 45 14.80 5.52 -11.28
N THR A 46 14.67 5.83 -12.58
CA THR A 46 15.73 6.24 -13.49
C THR A 46 15.51 7.63 -14.09
N ASP A 47 14.37 8.24 -13.78
CA ASP A 47 14.02 9.62 -14.10
C ASP A 47 14.35 10.58 -12.94
N ARG A 48 13.86 11.80 -12.96
CA ARG A 48 14.09 12.81 -11.92
C ARG A 48 13.31 12.57 -10.61
N THR A 49 12.58 11.46 -10.48
CA THR A 49 11.85 11.11 -9.23
C THR A 49 12.73 11.18 -7.97
N PRO A 50 13.98 10.67 -7.96
CA PRO A 50 14.84 10.76 -6.78
C PRO A 50 15.22 12.19 -6.40
N GLU A 51 15.45 13.04 -7.38
CA GLU A 51 15.79 14.46 -7.18
C GLU A 51 14.61 15.22 -6.56
N ILE A 52 13.42 15.07 -7.17
CA ILE A 52 12.18 15.70 -6.70
C ILE A 52 11.83 15.24 -5.27
N GLY A 53 11.95 13.93 -4.99
CA GLY A 53 11.70 13.40 -3.65
C GLY A 53 12.64 13.98 -2.59
N ALA A 54 13.94 14.14 -2.92
CA ALA A 54 14.92 14.75 -2.04
C ALA A 54 14.65 16.26 -1.82
N GLU A 55 14.15 16.96 -2.83
CA GLU A 55 13.73 18.37 -2.72
C GLU A 55 12.52 18.53 -1.80
N LEU A 56 11.51 17.69 -1.95
CA LEU A 56 10.36 17.67 -1.07
C LEU A 56 10.74 17.43 0.40
N ALA A 57 11.65 16.49 0.66
CA ALA A 57 12.14 16.22 2.01
C ALA A 57 12.96 17.38 2.61
N ARG A 58 13.63 18.18 1.78
CA ARG A 58 14.32 19.40 2.24
C ARG A 58 13.35 20.56 2.50
N LYS A 59 12.28 20.64 1.72
CA LYS A 59 11.27 21.70 1.81
C LYS A 59 10.34 21.54 3.01
N HIS A 60 9.99 20.30 3.36
CA HIS A 60 8.99 19.99 4.37
C HIS A 60 9.59 19.16 5.52
N GLY A 61 9.57 19.67 6.74
CA GLY A 61 10.15 19.00 7.92
C GLY A 61 9.47 17.69 8.34
N ASN A 62 8.27 17.43 7.83
CA ASN A 62 7.49 16.21 8.04
C ASN A 62 7.49 15.26 6.82
N VAL A 63 8.36 15.51 5.83
CA VAL A 63 8.58 14.60 4.69
C VAL A 63 9.91 13.88 4.87
N GLN A 64 9.88 12.56 4.71
CA GLN A 64 11.07 11.73 4.59
C GLN A 64 11.15 11.16 3.17
N PHE A 65 12.35 11.05 2.65
CA PHE A 65 12.60 10.47 1.33
C PHE A 65 13.75 9.47 1.41
N PHE A 66 13.63 8.40 0.65
CA PHE A 66 14.74 7.50 0.35
C PHE A 66 14.64 6.96 -1.08
N HIS A 67 15.79 6.58 -1.63
CA HIS A 67 15.89 5.84 -2.88
C HIS A 67 16.56 4.50 -2.65
N VAL A 68 16.03 3.45 -3.30
CA VAL A 68 16.67 2.14 -3.43
C VAL A 68 16.90 1.86 -4.92
N PRO A 69 18.11 1.39 -5.32
CA PRO A 69 18.45 1.21 -6.73
C PRO A 69 17.59 0.13 -7.43
N GLU A 70 17.26 -0.93 -6.68
CA GLU A 70 16.48 -2.02 -7.26
C GLU A 70 14.99 -1.73 -7.21
N ARG A 71 14.30 -2.11 -8.29
CA ARG A 71 12.85 -2.08 -8.35
C ARG A 71 12.25 -3.07 -7.36
N GLY A 72 11.33 -2.59 -6.52
CA GLY A 72 10.68 -3.44 -5.52
C GLY A 72 9.85 -2.64 -4.54
N PRO A 73 8.55 -2.44 -4.81
CA PRO A 73 7.67 -1.70 -3.91
C PRO A 73 7.57 -2.34 -2.52
N GLY A 74 7.69 -3.65 -2.40
CA GLY A 74 7.72 -4.33 -1.11
C GLY A 74 9.00 -4.05 -0.32
N ARG A 75 10.17 -3.93 -1.00
CA ARG A 75 11.41 -3.48 -0.33
C ARG A 75 11.27 -2.05 0.19
N ALA A 76 10.68 -1.18 -0.64
CA ALA A 76 10.43 0.20 -0.25
C ALA A 76 9.46 0.26 0.94
N PHE A 77 8.39 -0.55 0.92
CA PHE A 77 7.45 -0.67 2.04
C PHE A 77 8.15 -1.11 3.33
N ALA A 78 8.94 -2.19 3.30
CA ALA A 78 9.66 -2.68 4.47
C ALA A 78 10.63 -1.64 5.04
N ARG A 79 11.30 -0.86 4.18
CA ARG A 79 12.17 0.24 4.60
C ARG A 79 11.37 1.39 5.21
N ALA A 80 10.29 1.84 4.56
CA ALA A 80 9.43 2.89 5.08
C ALA A 80 8.83 2.52 6.44
N LEU A 81 8.41 1.27 6.60
CA LEU A 81 7.87 0.78 7.86
C LEU A 81 8.87 0.86 9.03
N ARG A 82 10.16 0.61 8.78
CA ARG A 82 11.21 0.79 9.80
C ARG A 82 11.54 2.26 10.09
N MET A 83 11.23 3.16 9.16
CA MET A 83 11.43 4.60 9.32
C MET A 83 10.23 5.28 9.99
N ALA A 84 9.08 4.61 10.04
CA ALA A 84 7.83 5.16 10.57
C ALA A 84 7.93 5.58 12.04
N ARG A 85 7.53 6.79 12.33
CA ARG A 85 7.57 7.38 13.69
C ARG A 85 6.27 7.17 14.46
N TYR A 86 5.16 7.02 13.73
CA TYR A 86 3.81 7.03 14.30
C TYR A 86 3.19 5.64 14.40
N ASP A 87 2.20 5.51 15.26
CA ASP A 87 1.52 4.26 15.59
C ASP A 87 0.54 3.77 14.50
N LYS A 88 0.16 4.64 13.57
CA LYS A 88 -0.67 4.30 12.41
C LYS A 88 0.12 4.51 11.12
N PHE A 89 -0.01 3.56 10.21
CA PHE A 89 0.70 3.52 8.94
C PHE A 89 -0.30 3.31 7.79
N VAL A 90 -0.37 4.28 6.88
CA VAL A 90 -1.28 4.22 5.71
C VAL A 90 -0.47 4.25 4.43
N THR A 91 -0.82 3.39 3.47
CA THR A 91 -0.21 3.38 2.15
C THR A 91 -1.14 4.03 1.11
N LEU A 92 -0.56 4.79 0.20
CA LEU A 92 -1.24 5.40 -0.94
C LEU A 92 -0.47 5.12 -2.24
N ASP A 93 -1.18 5.10 -3.36
CA ASP A 93 -0.55 5.05 -4.68
C ASP A 93 -0.14 6.48 -5.13
N ALA A 94 1.00 6.61 -5.82
CA ALA A 94 1.56 7.92 -6.20
C ALA A 94 0.66 8.74 -7.14
N ASP A 95 -0.20 8.07 -7.91
CA ASP A 95 -1.12 8.71 -8.86
C ASP A 95 -2.44 9.16 -8.21
N LEU A 96 -2.62 8.90 -6.91
CA LEU A 96 -3.85 9.20 -6.17
C LEU A 96 -5.10 8.70 -6.91
N SER A 97 -5.04 7.48 -7.44
CA SER A 97 -6.12 6.85 -8.21
C SER A 97 -7.37 6.52 -7.40
N PHE A 98 -7.33 6.74 -6.11
CA PHE A 98 -8.48 6.61 -5.20
C PHE A 98 -8.63 7.85 -4.30
N ASP A 99 -9.82 8.03 -3.75
CA ASP A 99 -10.17 9.18 -2.92
C ASP A 99 -9.32 9.21 -1.64
N MET A 100 -8.68 10.34 -1.36
CA MET A 100 -7.91 10.56 -0.14
C MET A 100 -8.76 10.52 1.14
N ALA A 101 -10.09 10.60 1.06
CA ALA A 101 -10.99 10.36 2.18
C ALA A 101 -10.72 9.00 2.85
N PHE A 102 -10.21 8.03 2.08
CA PHE A 102 -9.72 6.76 2.63
C PHE A 102 -8.79 6.93 3.83
N VAL A 103 -7.94 7.95 3.85
CA VAL A 103 -6.99 8.17 4.95
C VAL A 103 -7.73 8.46 6.27
N ALA A 104 -8.74 9.33 6.24
CA ALA A 104 -9.56 9.64 7.42
C ALA A 104 -10.38 8.42 7.88
N ASP A 105 -10.98 7.69 6.93
CA ASP A 105 -11.76 6.48 7.20
C ASP A 105 -10.86 5.37 7.78
N ALA A 106 -9.64 5.21 7.25
CA ALA A 106 -8.67 4.27 7.76
C ALA A 106 -8.21 4.62 9.18
N LEU A 107 -7.96 5.91 9.47
CA LEU A 107 -7.63 6.36 10.83
C LEU A 107 -8.73 5.98 11.84
N ALA A 108 -9.98 6.25 11.50
CA ALA A 108 -11.12 5.92 12.36
C ALA A 108 -11.25 4.40 12.56
N ALA A 109 -11.13 3.61 11.48
CA ALA A 109 -11.23 2.16 11.53
C ALA A 109 -10.07 1.51 12.31
N LEU A 110 -8.87 2.09 12.29
CA LEU A 110 -7.69 1.61 13.02
C LEU A 110 -7.80 1.80 14.55
N GLU A 111 -8.78 2.53 15.05
CA GLU A 111 -9.05 2.58 16.50
C GLU A 111 -9.47 1.22 17.05
N GLN A 112 -10.11 0.38 16.22
CA GLN A 112 -10.63 -0.93 16.62
C GLN A 112 -10.05 -2.11 15.85
N ASN A 113 -9.23 -1.85 14.81
CA ASN A 113 -8.66 -2.86 13.94
C ASN A 113 -7.14 -2.71 13.83
N ASP A 114 -6.47 -3.82 13.52
CA ASP A 114 -5.02 -3.87 13.32
C ASP A 114 -4.62 -3.59 11.87
N ALA A 115 -5.53 -3.85 10.94
CA ALA A 115 -5.39 -3.47 9.53
C ALA A 115 -6.73 -3.06 8.92
N VAL A 116 -6.63 -2.25 7.87
CA VAL A 116 -7.76 -1.78 7.06
C VAL A 116 -7.41 -1.95 5.59
N ILE A 117 -8.33 -2.52 4.83
CA ILE A 117 -8.20 -2.71 3.38
C ILE A 117 -9.18 -1.78 2.69
N GLY A 118 -8.70 -0.90 1.83
CA GLY A 118 -9.55 -0.20 0.87
C GLY A 118 -10.06 -1.21 -0.18
N SER A 119 -11.36 -1.34 -0.32
CA SER A 119 -11.96 -2.34 -1.21
C SER A 119 -12.70 -1.67 -2.37
N LYS A 120 -12.22 -1.93 -3.59
CA LYS A 120 -12.92 -1.56 -4.83
C LYS A 120 -14.23 -2.34 -4.99
N GLY A 121 -14.28 -3.56 -4.47
CA GLY A 121 -15.47 -4.41 -4.51
C GLY A 121 -16.62 -3.92 -3.62
N LEU A 122 -16.33 -3.12 -2.59
CA LEU A 122 -17.32 -2.45 -1.75
C LEU A 122 -17.65 -1.04 -2.25
N GLY A 123 -16.76 -0.43 -3.02
CA GLY A 123 -16.89 0.92 -3.55
C GLY A 123 -17.31 0.95 -5.02
N THR A 124 -16.83 1.96 -5.73
CA THR A 124 -17.05 2.11 -7.17
C THR A 124 -15.73 2.02 -7.93
N GLN A 125 -15.75 1.37 -9.09
CA GLN A 125 -14.58 1.24 -9.95
C GLN A 125 -14.96 1.46 -11.42
N LYS A 126 -14.12 2.26 -12.12
CA LYS A 126 -14.20 2.43 -13.58
C LYS A 126 -12.96 1.76 -14.17
N ARG A 127 -13.09 0.48 -14.56
CA ARG A 127 -11.99 -0.36 -15.07
C ARG A 127 -12.46 -1.25 -16.22
N PRO A 128 -11.60 -1.64 -17.15
CA PRO A 128 -11.93 -2.62 -18.18
C PRO A 128 -12.38 -3.96 -17.58
N LEU A 129 -13.41 -4.59 -18.16
CA LEU A 129 -14.04 -5.80 -17.64
C LEU A 129 -13.04 -6.96 -17.44
N PHE A 130 -12.10 -7.14 -18.38
CA PHE A 130 -11.08 -8.19 -18.26
C PHE A 130 -10.19 -8.03 -17.02
N ARG A 131 -9.90 -6.79 -16.58
CA ARG A 131 -9.15 -6.52 -15.35
C ARG A 131 -9.96 -6.85 -14.09
N ILE A 132 -11.28 -6.66 -14.16
CA ILE A 132 -12.19 -7.03 -13.06
C ILE A 132 -12.18 -8.55 -12.92
N ILE A 133 -12.43 -9.28 -14.02
CA ILE A 133 -12.47 -10.76 -14.03
C ILE A 133 -11.12 -11.34 -13.54
N ALA A 134 -9.99 -10.82 -14.02
CA ALA A 134 -8.68 -11.27 -13.58
C ALA A 134 -8.43 -11.02 -12.09
N SER A 135 -8.89 -9.88 -11.58
CA SER A 135 -8.81 -9.56 -10.15
C SER A 135 -9.68 -10.48 -9.31
N ASP A 136 -10.93 -10.69 -9.73
CA ASP A 136 -11.91 -11.48 -8.98
C ASP A 136 -11.50 -12.96 -8.94
N SER A 137 -10.98 -13.50 -10.04
CA SER A 137 -10.45 -14.87 -10.06
C SER A 137 -9.28 -15.06 -9.11
N PHE A 138 -8.37 -14.07 -9.04
CA PHE A 138 -7.27 -14.10 -8.10
C PHE A 138 -7.73 -13.98 -6.64
N ILE A 139 -8.69 -13.10 -6.36
CA ILE A 139 -9.29 -12.94 -5.03
C ILE A 139 -9.99 -14.23 -4.60
N TRP A 140 -10.80 -14.82 -5.49
CA TRP A 140 -11.47 -16.08 -5.23
C TRP A 140 -10.49 -17.20 -4.86
N LEU A 141 -9.41 -17.36 -5.64
CA LEU A 141 -8.39 -18.37 -5.37
C LEU A 141 -7.65 -18.10 -4.04
N THR A 142 -7.35 -16.84 -3.76
CA THR A 142 -6.74 -16.44 -2.47
C THR A 142 -7.63 -16.81 -1.30
N ASN A 143 -8.92 -16.50 -1.39
CA ASN A 143 -9.89 -16.79 -0.36
C ASN A 143 -10.03 -18.30 -0.13
N LEU A 144 -10.02 -19.08 -1.22
CA LEU A 144 -10.08 -20.54 -1.15
C LEU A 144 -8.83 -21.15 -0.48
N LEU A 145 -7.64 -20.73 -0.92
CA LEU A 145 -6.37 -21.34 -0.46
C LEU A 145 -5.93 -20.89 0.92
N LEU A 146 -6.13 -19.62 1.24
CA LEU A 146 -5.63 -19.01 2.50
C LEU A 146 -6.74 -18.77 3.53
N HIS A 147 -8.00 -19.16 3.21
CA HIS A 147 -9.17 -18.95 4.08
C HIS A 147 -9.32 -17.50 4.58
N MET A 148 -9.07 -16.55 3.67
CA MET A 148 -9.17 -15.11 3.94
C MET A 148 -10.39 -14.53 3.22
N PRO A 149 -11.38 -13.94 3.92
CA PRO A 149 -12.65 -13.54 3.32
C PRO A 149 -12.67 -12.09 2.82
N TYR A 150 -11.55 -11.59 2.25
CA TYR A 150 -11.46 -10.19 1.81
C TYR A 150 -11.69 -10.04 0.31
N ARG A 151 -12.14 -8.85 -0.09
CA ARG A 151 -12.57 -8.52 -1.46
C ARG A 151 -11.51 -7.76 -2.26
N ASP A 152 -10.42 -7.33 -1.63
CA ASP A 152 -9.30 -6.69 -2.33
C ASP A 152 -7.96 -6.89 -1.61
N TYR A 153 -6.99 -7.45 -2.33
CA TYR A 153 -5.63 -7.63 -1.82
C TYR A 153 -4.61 -6.73 -2.51
N ALA A 154 -4.93 -6.26 -3.72
CA ALA A 154 -3.94 -5.67 -4.62
C ALA A 154 -3.85 -4.15 -4.53
N ILE A 155 -4.91 -3.48 -4.06
CA ILE A 155 -4.94 -2.01 -3.99
C ILE A 155 -3.88 -1.48 -3.03
N GLY A 156 -3.24 -0.35 -3.38
CA GLY A 156 -2.31 0.36 -2.51
C GLY A 156 -2.96 1.02 -1.29
N ALA A 157 -4.27 1.26 -1.33
CA ALA A 157 -5.04 1.83 -0.21
C ALA A 157 -5.14 0.85 0.95
N LYS A 158 -4.21 0.91 1.90
CA LYS A 158 -4.21 0.10 3.11
C LYS A 158 -3.80 0.91 4.32
N GLY A 159 -4.42 0.59 5.46
CA GLY A 159 -4.05 1.15 6.76
C GLY A 159 -3.65 0.04 7.72
N TYR A 160 -2.75 0.36 8.64
CA TYR A 160 -2.24 -0.59 9.62
C TYR A 160 -1.93 0.10 10.96
N ARG A 161 -2.10 -0.62 12.06
CA ARG A 161 -1.36 -0.31 13.27
C ARG A 161 0.10 -0.71 13.04
N THR A 162 1.01 0.22 13.21
CA THR A 162 2.44 -0.01 12.91
C THR A 162 3.00 -1.18 13.71
N ALA A 163 2.59 -1.31 14.98
CA ALA A 163 3.00 -2.42 15.84
C ALA A 163 2.54 -3.79 15.34
N ALA A 164 1.41 -3.87 14.62
CA ALA A 164 0.89 -5.13 14.08
C ALA A 164 1.66 -5.63 12.85
N ILE A 165 2.32 -4.73 12.13
CA ILE A 165 3.01 -5.09 10.87
C ILE A 165 4.53 -5.03 10.95
N LEU A 166 5.09 -4.24 11.86
CA LEU A 166 6.54 -4.08 12.01
C LEU A 166 7.30 -5.41 12.22
N PRO A 167 6.80 -6.38 13.02
CA PRO A 167 7.47 -7.68 13.19
C PRO A 167 7.52 -8.53 11.91
N HIS A 168 6.74 -8.16 10.89
CA HIS A 168 6.63 -8.88 9.63
C HIS A 168 7.37 -8.19 8.47
N ALA A 169 8.01 -7.04 8.71
CA ALA A 169 8.66 -6.24 7.68
C ALA A 169 9.69 -7.01 6.83
N ASP A 170 10.39 -7.99 7.42
CA ASP A 170 11.40 -8.81 6.74
C ASP A 170 10.83 -10.07 6.07
N LYS A 171 9.54 -10.35 6.28
CA LYS A 171 8.90 -11.58 5.81
C LYS A 171 8.06 -11.39 4.55
N VAL A 172 7.92 -10.15 4.08
CA VAL A 172 7.07 -9.83 2.95
C VAL A 172 7.84 -9.84 1.63
N ASP A 173 7.13 -10.14 0.57
CA ASP A 173 7.66 -10.12 -0.79
C ASP A 173 8.31 -8.77 -1.15
N ALA A 174 9.41 -8.82 -1.87
CA ALA A 174 10.15 -7.64 -2.31
C ALA A 174 9.39 -6.79 -3.35
N HIS A 175 8.44 -7.38 -4.08
CA HIS A 175 7.70 -6.75 -5.17
C HIS A 175 6.23 -6.48 -4.78
N THR A 176 5.30 -6.70 -5.69
CA THR A 176 3.89 -6.29 -5.55
C THR A 176 3.05 -7.19 -4.64
N PHE A 177 3.50 -8.43 -4.38
CA PHE A 177 2.74 -9.37 -3.57
C PHE A 177 2.78 -9.04 -2.06
N TYR A 178 3.67 -8.16 -1.62
CA TYR A 178 3.79 -7.72 -0.21
C TYR A 178 2.47 -7.26 0.39
N THR A 179 1.61 -6.63 -0.41
CA THR A 179 0.31 -6.13 0.05
C THR A 179 -0.58 -7.25 0.58
N GLN A 180 -0.56 -8.39 -0.09
CA GLN A 180 -1.32 -9.57 0.30
C GLN A 180 -0.64 -10.33 1.44
N GLU A 181 0.69 -10.49 1.38
CA GLU A 181 1.44 -11.17 2.46
C GLU A 181 1.28 -10.42 3.79
N MET A 182 1.30 -9.09 3.78
CA MET A 182 1.12 -8.32 5.02
C MET A 182 -0.27 -8.56 5.63
N ILE A 183 -1.33 -8.57 4.82
CA ILE A 183 -2.69 -8.88 5.29
C ILE A 183 -2.76 -10.31 5.83
N TYR A 184 -2.11 -11.27 5.16
CA TYR A 184 -2.02 -12.65 5.63
C TYR A 184 -1.31 -12.73 6.99
N GLN A 185 -0.17 -12.04 7.18
CA GLN A 185 0.57 -12.03 8.44
C GLN A 185 -0.25 -11.45 9.59
N VAL A 186 -0.93 -10.33 9.36
CA VAL A 186 -1.82 -9.72 10.37
C VAL A 186 -2.95 -10.70 10.75
N ARG A 187 -3.58 -11.32 9.74
CA ARG A 187 -4.66 -12.30 9.97
C ARG A 187 -4.18 -13.50 10.77
N ARG A 188 -3.01 -14.05 10.41
CA ARG A 188 -2.40 -15.20 11.06
C ARG A 188 -2.02 -14.91 12.52
N ALA A 189 -1.60 -13.68 12.81
CA ALA A 189 -1.32 -13.22 14.17
C ALA A 189 -2.59 -12.98 15.01
N GLY A 190 -3.79 -13.28 14.48
CA GLY A 190 -5.07 -13.04 15.16
C GLY A 190 -5.55 -11.59 15.10
N GLY A 191 -4.91 -10.75 14.28
CA GLY A 191 -5.27 -9.35 14.14
C GLY A 191 -6.64 -9.15 13.48
N ARG A 192 -7.33 -8.09 13.91
CA ARG A 192 -8.61 -7.67 13.36
C ARG A 192 -8.39 -6.85 12.10
N ILE A 193 -9.10 -7.19 11.02
CA ILE A 193 -8.97 -6.55 9.72
C ILE A 193 -10.35 -6.11 9.25
N ALA A 194 -10.48 -4.82 8.93
CA ALA A 194 -11.69 -4.25 8.33
C ALA A 194 -11.50 -3.97 6.83
N GLU A 195 -12.59 -4.00 6.07
CA GLU A 195 -12.64 -3.49 4.71
C GLU A 195 -13.51 -2.23 4.67
N ILE A 196 -13.03 -1.20 3.99
CA ILE A 196 -13.79 0.04 3.76
C ILE A 196 -13.90 0.32 2.27
N PRO A 197 -15.03 0.87 1.79
CA PRO A 197 -15.21 1.15 0.37
C PRO A 197 -14.25 2.24 -0.10
N VAL A 198 -13.71 2.09 -1.32
CA VAL A 198 -12.94 3.14 -1.98
C VAL A 198 -13.50 3.41 -3.39
N LYS A 199 -13.48 4.68 -3.80
CA LYS A 199 -13.75 5.07 -5.17
C LYS A 199 -12.43 5.03 -5.93
N CYS A 200 -12.32 4.16 -6.93
CA CYS A 200 -11.11 4.00 -7.73
C CYS A 200 -11.40 4.33 -9.19
N GLU A 201 -10.61 5.24 -9.75
CA GLU A 201 -10.62 5.58 -11.17
C GLU A 201 -9.24 5.31 -11.77
N ASP A 202 -9.14 4.34 -12.68
CA ASP A 202 -7.91 4.09 -13.45
C ASP A 202 -7.71 5.26 -14.44
N ARG A 203 -6.97 6.29 -14.01
CA ARG A 203 -6.68 7.49 -14.80
C ARG A 203 -5.52 7.33 -15.77
N ARG A 204 -4.74 6.25 -15.63
CA ARG A 204 -3.54 6.00 -16.45
C ARG A 204 -3.47 4.57 -16.94
N ALA A 205 -2.77 4.38 -18.05
CA ALA A 205 -2.35 3.04 -18.46
C ALA A 205 -1.40 2.46 -17.40
N SER A 206 -1.70 1.24 -16.95
CA SER A 206 -0.84 0.53 -16.00
C SER A 206 0.56 0.35 -16.59
N ARG A 207 1.59 0.71 -15.84
CA ARG A 207 3.00 0.46 -16.20
C ARG A 207 3.42 -1.01 -15.99
N PHE A 208 2.50 -1.87 -15.51
CA PHE A 208 2.75 -3.28 -15.33
C PHE A 208 2.30 -4.08 -16.54
N ASN A 209 3.15 -5.02 -16.98
CA ASN A 209 2.72 -6.06 -17.91
C ASN A 209 1.79 -7.01 -17.14
N LEU A 210 0.48 -6.95 -17.44
CA LEU A 210 -0.55 -7.66 -16.71
C LEU A 210 -0.37 -9.18 -16.72
N LEU A 211 0.16 -9.75 -17.81
CA LEU A 211 0.42 -11.18 -17.89
C LEU A 211 1.57 -11.58 -16.96
N HIS A 212 2.68 -10.87 -17.04
CA HIS A 212 3.83 -11.12 -16.18
C HIS A 212 3.47 -10.94 -14.69
N GLU A 213 2.76 -9.87 -14.37
CA GLU A 213 2.30 -9.60 -13.00
C GLU A 213 1.33 -10.69 -12.51
N GLY A 214 0.44 -11.16 -13.39
CA GLY A 214 -0.48 -12.27 -13.09
C GLY A 214 0.30 -13.53 -12.72
N PHE A 215 1.17 -14.04 -13.59
CA PHE A 215 1.97 -15.23 -13.31
C PHE A 215 2.79 -15.10 -12.03
N TYR A 216 3.41 -13.95 -11.82
CA TYR A 216 4.17 -13.65 -10.62
C TYR A 216 3.30 -13.81 -9.36
N ARG A 217 2.13 -13.18 -9.32
CA ARG A 217 1.25 -13.19 -8.15
C ARG A 217 0.65 -14.56 -7.87
N TYR A 218 0.25 -15.30 -8.90
CA TYR A 218 -0.21 -16.68 -8.72
C TYR A 218 0.91 -17.58 -8.18
N GLY A 219 2.12 -17.48 -8.70
CA GLY A 219 3.28 -18.23 -8.18
C GLY A 219 3.57 -17.93 -6.73
N LYS A 220 3.50 -16.65 -6.33
CA LYS A 220 3.67 -16.23 -4.92
C LYS A 220 2.53 -16.70 -4.04
N LEU A 221 1.29 -16.69 -4.53
CA LEU A 221 0.13 -17.20 -3.81
C LEU A 221 0.28 -18.69 -3.48
N PHE A 222 0.65 -19.52 -4.47
CA PHE A 222 0.90 -20.93 -4.23
C PHE A 222 2.07 -21.16 -3.26
N GLY A 223 3.16 -20.39 -3.39
CA GLY A 223 4.28 -20.44 -2.44
C GLY A 223 3.86 -20.10 -1.02
N LEU A 224 3.01 -19.09 -0.85
CA LEU A 224 2.47 -18.72 0.47
C LEU A 224 1.55 -19.81 1.03
N TRP A 225 0.69 -20.36 0.18
CA TRP A 225 -0.19 -21.46 0.56
C TRP A 225 0.59 -22.69 1.03
N PHE A 226 1.60 -23.13 0.27
CA PHE A 226 2.44 -24.26 0.70
C PHE A 226 3.16 -24.00 2.03
N ARG A 227 3.61 -22.78 2.28
CA ARG A 227 4.17 -22.41 3.58
C ARG A 227 3.11 -22.48 4.69
N SER A 228 1.89 -22.02 4.42
CA SER A 228 0.80 -22.03 5.40
C SER A 228 0.35 -23.42 5.84
N LEU A 229 0.62 -24.47 5.04
CA LEU A 229 0.32 -25.86 5.39
C LEU A 229 1.35 -26.47 6.37
N ARG A 230 2.52 -25.83 6.51
CA ARG A 230 3.62 -26.32 7.38
C ARG A 230 3.69 -25.61 8.72
N ASP A 231 2.97 -24.52 8.83
CA ASP A 231 2.90 -23.67 10.02
C ASP A 231 1.62 -23.91 10.81
#